data_6db4796ed99ca0c4e512675b1ef1d604
#
_entry.id   6db4796ed99ca0c4e512675b1ef1d604
#
_cell.length_a   1.000
_cell.length_b   1.000
_cell.length_c   1.000
_cell.angle_alpha   90.00
_cell.angle_beta   90.00
_cell.angle_gamma   90.00
#
_symmetry.space_group_name_H-M   'P 1'
#
loop_
_entity.id
_entity.type
_entity.pdbx_description
1 polymer ?
#
loop_
_entity_poly.entity_id
_entity_poly.type
_entity_poly.pdbx_seq_one_letter_code
_entity_poly.pdbx_strand_id
1 'polypeptide(L)'
;SNYWNIRFQPDYISVVEESSSLKMELRANAKLRDSSAWYHIVLAIDTTQGTAANRAKLYVNGEQVTSFSSATYPSQNIDLLVNSTTAHYLGRLGNGGTHLDGYLAEVNFIDGQALGPEKFGRTGDTYGNWIPLEYNGGYGTNGFRLPFKQDYTVEGFSAVTYKGKSGGQYIGGVGFSPDMTWIKCRNY
;
A
#
# COMPACT_ATOMS: atom_id res chain seq x y z
N SER A 1 12.76 -18.84 14.60
CA SER A 1 12.80 -17.43 14.20
C SER A 1 11.44 -16.79 14.46
N ASN A 2 11.44 -15.57 14.96
CA ASN A 2 10.21 -14.80 15.14
C ASN A 2 10.08 -13.85 13.96
N TYR A 3 8.95 -13.92 13.23
CA TYR A 3 8.68 -13.01 12.12
C TYR A 3 7.20 -12.83 11.90
N TRP A 4 6.86 -11.64 11.41
CA TRP A 4 5.57 -11.29 10.85
C TRP A 4 5.79 -10.70 9.47
N ASN A 5 4.98 -11.09 8.49
CA ASN A 5 5.08 -10.51 7.15
C ASN A 5 3.81 -10.70 6.32
N ILE A 6 3.63 -9.77 5.38
CA ILE A 6 2.77 -9.93 4.21
C ILE A 6 3.72 -10.21 3.03
N ARG A 7 3.53 -11.31 2.34
CA ARG A 7 4.39 -11.75 1.24
C ARG A 7 3.60 -11.91 -0.04
N PHE A 8 4.17 -11.39 -1.12
CA PHE A 8 3.80 -11.76 -2.46
C PHE A 8 4.69 -12.94 -2.86
N GLN A 9 4.09 -14.09 -3.01
CA GLN A 9 4.71 -15.28 -3.59
C GLN A 9 4.55 -15.21 -5.12
N PRO A 10 5.15 -16.11 -5.93
CA PRO A 10 5.12 -15.94 -7.38
C PRO A 10 3.75 -15.66 -8.00
N ASP A 11 2.66 -16.10 -7.38
CA ASP A 11 1.31 -15.89 -7.91
C ASP A 11 0.20 -15.75 -6.85
N TYR A 12 0.53 -15.61 -5.57
CA TYR A 12 -0.47 -15.43 -4.51
C TYR A 12 0.05 -14.53 -3.37
N ILE A 13 -0.86 -14.06 -2.53
CA ILE A 13 -0.55 -13.31 -1.32
C ILE A 13 -0.67 -14.21 -0.09
N SER A 14 0.24 -14.08 0.85
CA SER A 14 0.15 -14.71 2.16
C SER A 14 0.50 -13.74 3.29
N VAL A 15 -0.17 -13.91 4.42
CA VAL A 15 0.12 -13.24 5.69
C VAL A 15 0.54 -14.32 6.67
N VAL A 16 1.70 -14.16 7.29
CA VAL A 16 2.23 -15.17 8.21
C VAL A 16 2.80 -14.49 9.45
N GLU A 17 2.49 -15.04 10.60
CA GLU A 17 3.19 -14.75 11.85
C GLU A 17 3.62 -16.04 12.52
N GLU A 18 4.89 -16.14 12.82
CA GLU A 18 5.51 -17.22 13.57
C GLU A 18 6.37 -16.63 14.69
N SER A 19 6.08 -17.05 15.91
CA SER A 19 6.77 -16.64 17.12
C SER A 19 6.79 -17.84 18.05
N SER A 20 7.92 -18.59 18.08
CA SER A 20 8.07 -19.92 18.72
C SER A 20 7.15 -21.01 18.14
N SER A 21 6.02 -20.63 17.55
CA SER A 21 5.07 -21.48 16.81
C SER A 21 4.29 -20.61 15.83
N LEU A 22 3.61 -21.25 14.88
CA LEU A 22 2.72 -20.55 13.95
C LEU A 22 1.54 -19.92 14.73
N LYS A 23 1.42 -18.60 14.67
CA LYS A 23 0.34 -17.84 15.32
C LYS A 23 -0.77 -17.47 14.34
N MET A 24 -0.39 -17.15 13.11
CA MET A 24 -1.32 -16.78 12.05
C MET A 24 -0.75 -17.19 10.68
N GLU A 25 -1.58 -17.76 9.83
CA GLU A 25 -1.31 -17.93 8.41
C GLU A 25 -2.59 -17.76 7.62
N LEU A 26 -2.59 -16.84 6.67
CA LEU A 26 -3.63 -16.68 5.67
C LEU A 26 -2.96 -16.77 4.29
N ARG A 27 -3.17 -17.86 3.57
CA ARG A 27 -2.61 -18.08 2.24
C ARG A 27 -3.75 -18.12 1.22
N ALA A 28 -3.90 -17.04 0.47
CA ALA A 28 -4.98 -16.93 -0.50
C ALA A 28 -4.88 -17.96 -1.63
N ASN A 29 -6.02 -18.50 -2.07
CA ASN A 29 -6.09 -19.30 -3.29
C ASN A 29 -6.07 -18.44 -4.56
N ALA A 30 -6.57 -17.20 -4.43
CA ALA A 30 -6.57 -16.25 -5.56
C ALA A 30 -5.17 -15.99 -6.09
N LYS A 31 -5.07 -15.95 -7.42
CA LYS A 31 -3.79 -15.78 -8.12
C LYS A 31 -3.61 -14.34 -8.58
N LEU A 32 -2.55 -13.69 -8.11
CA LEU A 32 -2.15 -12.34 -8.49
C LEU A 32 -1.08 -12.44 -9.60
N ARG A 33 -1.51 -12.63 -10.84
CA ARG A 33 -0.60 -12.95 -11.96
C ARG A 33 -0.24 -11.76 -12.84
N ASP A 34 -1.02 -10.71 -12.79
CA ASP A 34 -0.75 -9.52 -13.60
C ASP A 34 0.27 -8.63 -12.88
N SER A 35 1.53 -8.73 -13.29
CA SER A 35 2.62 -7.93 -12.71
C SER A 35 2.57 -6.45 -13.14
N SER A 36 1.72 -6.09 -14.10
CA SER A 36 1.50 -4.70 -14.52
C SER A 36 0.35 -4.02 -13.78
N ALA A 37 -0.47 -4.80 -13.08
CA ALA A 37 -1.61 -4.27 -12.32
C ALA A 37 -1.21 -3.79 -10.92
N TRP A 38 -1.90 -2.76 -10.45
CA TRP A 38 -1.90 -2.39 -9.05
C TRP A 38 -2.91 -3.23 -8.27
N TYR A 39 -2.48 -3.74 -7.13
CA TYR A 39 -3.34 -4.45 -6.18
C TYR A 39 -3.44 -3.66 -4.89
N HIS A 40 -4.67 -3.32 -4.51
CA HIS A 40 -4.93 -2.69 -3.22
C HIS A 40 -5.13 -3.79 -2.17
N ILE A 41 -4.31 -3.78 -1.13
CA ILE A 41 -4.29 -4.80 -0.09
C ILE A 41 -4.66 -4.15 1.25
N VAL A 42 -5.64 -4.72 1.94
CA VAL A 42 -5.95 -4.36 3.32
C VAL A 42 -5.91 -5.61 4.19
N LEU A 43 -5.21 -5.52 5.30
CA LEU A 43 -5.21 -6.52 6.36
C LEU A 43 -5.77 -5.87 7.63
N ALA A 44 -6.92 -6.33 8.07
CA ALA A 44 -7.54 -5.89 9.31
C ALA A 44 -7.36 -6.96 10.38
N ILE A 45 -6.75 -6.61 11.52
CA ILE A 45 -6.48 -7.52 12.64
C ILE A 45 -7.16 -6.98 13.89
N ASP A 46 -7.99 -7.81 14.50
CA ASP A 46 -8.62 -7.58 15.81
C ASP A 46 -8.71 -8.89 16.56
N THR A 47 -7.72 -9.18 17.38
CA THR A 47 -7.64 -10.45 18.13
C THR A 47 -8.70 -10.57 19.22
N THR A 48 -9.43 -9.51 19.57
CA THR A 48 -10.49 -9.55 20.59
C THR A 48 -11.75 -10.27 20.12
N GLN A 49 -11.92 -10.45 18.81
CA GLN A 49 -13.10 -11.07 18.21
C GLN A 49 -13.31 -12.52 18.68
N GLY A 50 -14.57 -12.84 19.05
CA GLY A 50 -14.94 -14.20 19.48
C GLY A 50 -14.78 -15.25 18.38
N THR A 51 -15.16 -14.91 17.15
CA THR A 51 -15.04 -15.78 15.97
C THR A 51 -13.64 -15.70 15.38
N ALA A 52 -12.95 -16.83 15.23
CA ALA A 52 -11.58 -16.89 14.75
C ALA A 52 -11.37 -16.17 13.40
N ALA A 53 -12.25 -16.41 12.43
CA ALA A 53 -12.16 -15.79 11.10
C ALA A 53 -12.39 -14.26 11.10
N ASN A 54 -12.90 -13.69 12.19
CA ASN A 54 -13.04 -12.24 12.34
C ASN A 54 -11.79 -11.57 12.94
N ARG A 55 -10.83 -12.35 13.47
CA ARG A 55 -9.61 -11.81 14.10
C ARG A 55 -8.58 -11.33 13.10
N ALA A 56 -8.61 -11.85 11.88
CA ALA A 56 -7.77 -11.40 10.79
C ALA A 56 -8.53 -11.52 9.47
N LYS A 57 -8.69 -10.41 8.75
CA LYS A 57 -9.37 -10.34 7.46
C LYS A 57 -8.45 -9.73 6.43
N LEU A 58 -8.28 -10.43 5.32
CA LEU A 58 -7.50 -9.98 4.17
C LEU A 58 -8.45 -9.53 3.07
N TYR A 59 -8.16 -8.40 2.46
CA TYR A 59 -8.91 -7.86 1.31
C TYR A 59 -7.96 -7.58 0.16
N VAL A 60 -8.43 -7.83 -1.05
CA VAL A 60 -7.75 -7.50 -2.30
C VAL A 60 -8.72 -6.71 -3.18
N ASN A 61 -8.34 -5.50 -3.57
CA ASN A 61 -9.15 -4.61 -4.39
C ASN A 61 -10.60 -4.42 -3.86
N GLY A 62 -10.72 -4.26 -2.53
CA GLY A 62 -12.01 -4.07 -1.87
C GLY A 62 -12.77 -5.35 -1.53
N GLU A 63 -12.41 -6.49 -2.12
CA GLU A 63 -13.07 -7.78 -1.90
C GLU A 63 -12.39 -8.56 -0.78
N GLN A 64 -13.19 -9.10 0.17
CA GLN A 64 -12.66 -9.95 1.21
C GLN A 64 -12.23 -11.31 0.65
N VAL A 65 -10.99 -11.69 0.92
CA VAL A 65 -10.51 -13.04 0.62
C VAL A 65 -11.15 -14.01 1.60
N THR A 66 -11.93 -14.96 1.08
CA THR A 66 -12.61 -16.00 1.87
C THR A 66 -12.12 -17.40 1.52
N SER A 67 -11.38 -17.56 0.43
CA SER A 67 -10.83 -18.83 -0.05
C SER A 67 -9.33 -18.88 0.19
N PHE A 68 -8.90 -19.81 1.06
CA PHE A 68 -7.51 -19.99 1.45
C PHE A 68 -7.06 -21.43 1.21
N SER A 69 -5.80 -21.61 0.80
CA SER A 69 -5.15 -22.93 0.79
C SER A 69 -4.63 -23.31 2.17
N SER A 70 -4.39 -22.33 3.03
CA SER A 70 -4.08 -22.48 4.44
C SER A 70 -4.66 -21.30 5.20
N ALA A 71 -5.38 -21.57 6.30
CA ALA A 71 -5.93 -20.54 7.17
C ALA A 71 -5.75 -20.96 8.64
N THR A 72 -4.83 -20.29 9.32
CA THR A 72 -4.65 -20.35 10.78
C THR A 72 -4.89 -18.93 11.30
N TYR A 73 -5.94 -18.77 12.10
CA TYR A 73 -6.27 -17.48 12.69
C TYR A 73 -5.61 -17.32 14.05
N PRO A 74 -5.25 -16.10 14.47
CA PRO A 74 -4.66 -15.87 15.78
C PRO A 74 -5.59 -16.29 16.90
N SER A 75 -5.04 -16.72 18.04
CA SER A 75 -5.81 -16.97 19.24
C SER A 75 -6.50 -15.70 19.73
N GLN A 76 -7.62 -15.85 20.44
CA GLN A 76 -8.31 -14.67 20.98
C GLN A 76 -7.43 -13.96 22.03
N ASN A 77 -7.42 -12.62 21.96
CA ASN A 77 -6.67 -11.75 22.85
C ASN A 77 -5.15 -11.98 22.87
N ILE A 78 -4.60 -12.57 21.79
CA ILE A 78 -3.15 -12.70 21.66
C ILE A 78 -2.53 -11.38 21.18
N ASP A 79 -1.38 -11.02 21.74
CA ASP A 79 -0.52 -9.99 21.18
C ASP A 79 0.30 -10.58 20.02
N LEU A 80 0.31 -9.88 18.89
CA LEU A 80 1.05 -10.26 17.71
C LEU A 80 2.33 -9.41 17.57
N LEU A 81 3.26 -9.85 16.72
CA LEU A 81 4.48 -9.11 16.43
C LEU A 81 4.22 -7.82 15.65
N VAL A 82 3.14 -7.76 14.88
CA VAL A 82 2.70 -6.52 14.24
C VAL A 82 2.38 -5.48 15.31
N ASN A 83 2.84 -4.26 15.12
CA ASN A 83 2.75 -3.17 16.09
C ASN A 83 3.50 -3.39 17.42
N SER A 84 4.47 -4.30 17.43
CA SER A 84 5.37 -4.49 18.58
C SER A 84 6.59 -3.54 18.48
N THR A 85 7.44 -3.56 19.49
CA THR A 85 8.67 -2.75 19.52
C THR A 85 9.80 -3.30 18.63
N THR A 86 9.57 -4.40 17.93
CA THR A 86 10.54 -4.96 16.97
C THR A 86 10.60 -4.11 15.71
N ALA A 87 11.78 -4.09 15.06
CA ALA A 87 11.94 -3.37 13.81
C ALA A 87 11.03 -3.95 12.71
N HIS A 88 10.29 -3.07 12.03
CA HIS A 88 9.43 -3.39 10.89
C HIS A 88 10.07 -2.88 9.60
N TYR A 89 9.89 -3.60 8.52
CA TYR A 89 10.49 -3.28 7.22
C TYR A 89 9.43 -3.27 6.13
N LEU A 90 9.50 -2.30 5.24
CA LEU A 90 8.71 -2.27 4.00
C LEU A 90 9.61 -2.63 2.82
N GLY A 91 9.08 -3.43 1.90
CA GLY A 91 9.79 -3.82 0.69
C GLY A 91 10.93 -4.84 0.89
N ARG A 92 11.11 -5.40 2.10
CA ARG A 92 12.08 -6.48 2.34
C ARG A 92 11.74 -7.36 3.54
N LEU A 93 12.37 -8.53 3.61
CA LEU A 93 12.36 -9.33 4.84
C LEU A 93 13.35 -8.78 5.88
N GLY A 94 13.04 -9.02 7.15
CA GLY A 94 13.85 -8.55 8.29
C GLY A 94 15.30 -9.07 8.31
N ASN A 95 15.56 -10.22 7.70
CA ASN A 95 16.91 -10.79 7.57
C ASN A 95 17.78 -10.13 6.48
N GLY A 96 17.22 -9.14 5.76
CA GLY A 96 17.93 -8.42 4.70
C GLY A 96 18.06 -9.16 3.36
N GLY A 97 17.53 -10.38 3.25
CA GLY A 97 17.78 -11.26 2.09
C GLY A 97 16.85 -11.05 0.91
N THR A 98 15.55 -10.95 1.13
CA THR A 98 14.54 -10.87 0.06
C THR A 98 13.95 -9.47 -0.01
N HIS A 99 13.96 -8.87 -1.20
CA HIS A 99 13.39 -7.57 -1.47
C HIS A 99 12.17 -7.71 -2.36
N LEU A 100 11.25 -6.75 -2.23
CA LEU A 100 10.14 -6.61 -3.15
C LEU A 100 10.68 -6.07 -4.48
N ASP A 101 10.43 -6.80 -5.56
CA ASP A 101 10.63 -6.31 -6.92
C ASP A 101 9.30 -5.77 -7.43
N GLY A 102 9.09 -4.47 -7.25
CA GLY A 102 7.81 -3.82 -7.56
C GLY A 102 7.70 -2.42 -6.96
N TYR A 103 6.49 -1.88 -7.01
CA TYR A 103 6.18 -0.52 -6.54
C TYR A 103 5.23 -0.57 -5.35
N LEU A 104 5.38 0.38 -4.44
CA LEU A 104 4.47 0.63 -3.33
C LEU A 104 3.91 2.04 -3.44
N ALA A 105 2.65 2.20 -3.08
CA ALA A 105 1.99 3.49 -2.98
C ALA A 105 0.98 3.46 -1.83
N GLU A 106 0.77 4.60 -1.18
CA GLU A 106 -0.26 4.80 -0.16
C GLU A 106 -0.23 3.73 0.95
N VAL A 107 0.94 3.48 1.53
CA VAL A 107 1.05 2.57 2.67
C VAL A 107 0.53 3.26 3.92
N ASN A 108 -0.54 2.71 4.46
CA ASN A 108 -1.19 3.17 5.69
C ASN A 108 -1.05 2.11 6.78
N PHE A 109 -0.62 2.51 7.96
CA PHE A 109 -0.65 1.70 9.16
C PHE A 109 -1.55 2.38 10.18
N ILE A 110 -2.63 1.72 10.57
CA ILE A 110 -3.61 2.26 11.52
C ILE A 110 -3.50 1.48 12.83
N ASP A 111 -3.15 2.18 13.88
CA ASP A 111 -3.05 1.61 15.23
C ASP A 111 -4.36 1.76 15.99
N GLY A 112 -4.78 0.69 16.67
CA GLY A 112 -5.96 0.66 17.53
C GLY A 112 -7.31 0.51 16.81
N GLN A 113 -7.31 0.31 15.47
CA GLN A 113 -8.54 0.12 14.71
C GLN A 113 -8.35 -0.93 13.61
N ALA A 114 -9.29 -1.87 13.50
CA ALA A 114 -9.34 -2.84 12.40
C ALA A 114 -10.35 -2.35 11.34
N LEU A 115 -9.87 -1.56 10.40
CA LEU A 115 -10.72 -0.91 9.38
C LEU A 115 -10.86 -1.77 8.13
N GLY A 116 -12.02 -1.69 7.48
CA GLY A 116 -12.29 -2.32 6.20
C GLY A 116 -11.76 -1.51 5.01
N PRO A 117 -11.76 -2.11 3.80
CA PRO A 117 -11.19 -1.50 2.60
C PRO A 117 -11.91 -0.22 2.16
N GLU A 118 -13.19 -0.06 2.51
CA GLU A 118 -14.01 1.12 2.18
C GLU A 118 -13.47 2.44 2.76
N LYS A 119 -12.55 2.36 3.74
CA LYS A 119 -11.85 3.51 4.30
C LYS A 119 -10.70 3.98 3.43
N PHE A 120 -10.21 3.14 2.54
CA PHE A 120 -9.00 3.34 1.74
C PHE A 120 -9.26 3.28 0.24
N GLY A 121 -10.50 3.02 -0.16
CA GLY A 121 -10.85 2.95 -1.57
C GLY A 121 -12.34 2.79 -1.80
N ARG A 122 -12.74 2.84 -3.06
CA ARG A 122 -14.12 2.61 -3.52
C ARG A 122 -14.15 1.95 -4.88
N THR A 123 -15.26 1.34 -5.22
CA THR A 123 -15.51 0.89 -6.59
C THR A 123 -15.77 2.09 -7.51
N GLY A 124 -15.13 2.11 -8.65
CA GLY A 124 -15.31 3.16 -9.66
C GLY A 124 -16.64 3.00 -10.40
N ASP A 125 -17.28 4.12 -10.69
CA ASP A 125 -18.63 4.14 -11.25
C ASP A 125 -18.68 3.70 -12.73
N THR A 126 -17.59 3.89 -13.47
CA THR A 126 -17.57 3.67 -14.94
C THR A 126 -17.18 2.24 -15.33
N TYR A 127 -16.17 1.69 -14.66
CA TYR A 127 -15.58 0.39 -15.06
C TYR A 127 -15.62 -0.66 -13.94
N GLY A 128 -16.17 -0.34 -12.78
CA GLY A 128 -16.21 -1.23 -11.63
C GLY A 128 -14.85 -1.57 -11.03
N ASN A 129 -13.79 -0.89 -11.45
CA ASN A 129 -12.45 -1.07 -10.91
C ASN A 129 -12.33 -0.44 -9.52
N TRP A 130 -11.44 -1.00 -8.70
CA TRP A 130 -11.14 -0.43 -7.39
C TRP A 130 -10.28 0.82 -7.53
N ILE A 131 -10.71 1.91 -6.89
CA ILE A 131 -10.02 3.20 -6.89
C ILE A 131 -9.56 3.49 -5.46
N PRO A 132 -8.26 3.67 -5.20
CA PRO A 132 -7.77 4.04 -3.89
C PRO A 132 -8.23 5.45 -3.50
N LEU A 133 -8.51 5.64 -2.22
CA LEU A 133 -8.84 6.92 -1.60
C LEU A 133 -7.83 7.25 -0.50
N GLU A 134 -7.59 8.53 -0.30
CA GLU A 134 -6.82 9.00 0.83
C GLU A 134 -7.59 8.75 2.13
N TYR A 135 -6.93 8.14 3.11
CA TYR A 135 -7.50 7.95 4.43
C TYR A 135 -7.46 9.25 5.22
N ASN A 136 -8.62 9.70 5.71
CA ASN A 136 -8.79 10.95 6.43
C ASN A 136 -9.11 10.74 7.93
N GLY A 137 -8.97 9.51 8.45
CA GLY A 137 -9.20 9.19 9.85
C GLY A 137 -7.95 9.33 10.72
N GLY A 138 -8.10 8.97 12.00
CA GLY A 138 -6.97 8.94 12.92
C GLY A 138 -6.08 7.72 12.72
N TYR A 139 -4.76 7.91 12.75
CA TYR A 139 -3.78 6.83 12.60
C TYR A 139 -3.48 6.09 13.90
N GLY A 140 -3.87 6.63 15.06
CA GLY A 140 -3.50 6.09 16.37
C GLY A 140 -2.08 6.51 16.79
N THR A 141 -1.59 5.91 17.90
CA THR A 141 -0.31 6.33 18.50
C THR A 141 0.90 5.95 17.64
N ASN A 142 0.90 4.76 17.09
CA ASN A 142 2.02 4.23 16.29
C ASN A 142 1.71 4.23 14.77
N GLY A 143 0.53 4.74 14.40
CA GLY A 143 0.10 4.72 13.01
C GLY A 143 0.79 5.77 12.16
N PHE A 144 0.87 5.51 10.86
CA PHE A 144 1.52 6.41 9.90
C PHE A 144 0.96 6.23 8.49
N ARG A 145 1.27 7.20 7.64
CA ARG A 145 1.07 7.13 6.18
C ARG A 145 2.38 7.38 5.46
N LEU A 146 2.66 6.54 4.48
CA LEU A 146 3.76 6.72 3.53
C LEU A 146 3.15 6.75 2.12
N PRO A 147 2.93 7.92 1.54
CA PRO A 147 2.29 8.03 0.23
C PRO A 147 3.18 7.49 -0.90
N PHE A 148 4.51 7.45 -0.72
CA PHE A 148 5.49 7.17 -1.78
C PHE A 148 5.23 7.97 -3.05
N LYS A 149 4.56 9.09 -2.88
CA LYS A 149 4.33 10.03 -3.97
C LYS A 149 5.67 10.67 -4.32
N GLN A 150 6.14 10.36 -5.50
CA GLN A 150 7.32 11.03 -6.01
C GLN A 150 6.93 12.46 -6.32
N ASP A 151 7.48 13.40 -5.58
CA ASP A 151 7.45 14.79 -5.96
C ASP A 151 8.52 14.99 -7.05
N TYR A 152 8.06 15.13 -8.30
CA TYR A 152 8.96 15.41 -9.43
C TYR A 152 9.41 16.87 -9.46
N THR A 153 8.97 17.69 -8.53
CA THR A 153 9.52 19.03 -8.37
C THR A 153 10.92 18.88 -7.77
N VAL A 154 11.91 18.72 -8.64
CA VAL A 154 13.29 19.00 -8.26
C VAL A 154 13.32 20.49 -7.98
N GLU A 155 13.56 20.86 -6.73
CA GLU A 155 13.66 22.27 -6.35
C GLU A 155 14.70 22.94 -7.26
N GLY A 156 14.28 23.94 -8.03
CA GLY A 156 15.11 24.62 -8.99
C GLY A 156 15.13 24.06 -10.43
N PHE A 157 14.39 22.96 -10.72
CA PHE A 157 14.24 22.48 -12.10
C PHE A 157 12.79 22.09 -12.40
N SER A 158 12.25 22.57 -13.52
CA SER A 158 10.92 22.20 -14.01
C SER A 158 10.90 22.13 -15.52
N ALA A 159 10.20 21.14 -16.09
CA ALA A 159 9.98 21.00 -17.52
C ALA A 159 8.48 21.06 -17.83
N VAL A 160 8.07 22.03 -18.63
CA VAL A 160 6.68 22.22 -19.03
C VAL A 160 6.58 22.25 -20.54
N THR A 161 5.47 21.73 -21.09
CA THR A 161 5.14 21.85 -22.51
C THR A 161 4.06 22.89 -22.70
N TYR A 162 4.18 23.70 -23.75
CA TYR A 162 3.19 24.70 -24.07
C TYR A 162 3.01 24.85 -25.58
N LYS A 163 1.87 25.37 -26.01
CA LYS A 163 1.62 25.73 -27.40
C LYS A 163 2.01 27.18 -27.59
N GLY A 164 2.97 27.42 -28.49
CA GLY A 164 3.36 28.77 -28.84
C GLY A 164 2.24 29.53 -29.52
N LYS A 165 2.19 30.84 -29.29
CA LYS A 165 1.32 31.79 -30.01
C LYS A 165 2.12 33.07 -30.37
N SER A 166 1.66 33.81 -31.35
CA SER A 166 2.21 35.13 -31.64
C SER A 166 1.84 36.10 -30.49
N GLY A 167 2.80 36.88 -30.02
CA GLY A 167 2.69 37.80 -28.89
C GLY A 167 3.15 37.19 -27.57
N GLY A 168 3.20 38.00 -26.54
CA GLY A 168 3.59 37.55 -25.19
C GLY A 168 2.61 36.54 -24.61
N GLN A 169 3.13 35.55 -23.90
CA GLN A 169 2.31 34.60 -23.11
C GLN A 169 2.99 34.26 -21.80
N TYR A 170 2.18 33.97 -20.81
CA TYR A 170 2.65 33.40 -19.54
C TYR A 170 2.62 31.88 -19.61
N ILE A 171 3.70 31.25 -19.16
CA ILE A 171 3.81 29.79 -19.02
C ILE A 171 3.80 29.49 -17.53
N GLY A 172 2.70 28.87 -17.08
CA GLY A 172 2.53 28.47 -15.68
C GLY A 172 2.99 27.05 -15.41
N GLY A 173 2.89 26.62 -14.14
CA GLY A 173 3.17 25.25 -13.73
C GLY A 173 4.63 24.95 -13.41
N VAL A 174 5.48 25.97 -13.39
CA VAL A 174 6.92 25.84 -13.07
C VAL A 174 7.15 25.68 -11.57
N GLY A 175 6.30 26.27 -10.72
CA GLY A 175 6.34 26.14 -9.26
C GLY A 175 7.34 27.04 -8.53
N PHE A 176 8.24 27.70 -9.25
CA PHE A 176 9.23 28.64 -8.72
C PHE A 176 9.58 29.70 -9.78
N SER A 177 10.36 30.71 -9.41
CA SER A 177 10.89 31.72 -10.35
C SER A 177 12.23 31.23 -10.92
N PRO A 178 12.30 30.83 -12.20
CA PRO A 178 13.53 30.28 -12.76
C PRO A 178 14.56 31.38 -13.07
N ASP A 179 15.80 31.16 -12.70
CA ASP A 179 16.93 32.02 -13.08
C ASP A 179 17.39 31.75 -14.53
N MET A 180 17.12 30.57 -15.05
CA MET A 180 17.42 30.16 -16.41
C MET A 180 16.25 29.46 -17.06
N THR A 181 15.93 29.83 -18.30
CA THR A 181 14.87 29.18 -19.08
C THR A 181 15.45 28.68 -20.40
N TRP A 182 15.28 27.36 -20.67
CA TRP A 182 15.64 26.76 -21.96
C TRP A 182 14.38 26.42 -22.74
N ILE A 183 14.21 27.00 -23.90
CA ILE A 183 13.06 26.78 -24.78
C ILE A 183 13.51 26.03 -26.02
N LYS A 184 12.88 24.88 -26.30
CA LYS A 184 13.10 24.10 -27.51
C LYS A 184 11.79 23.97 -28.30
N CYS A 185 11.81 24.40 -29.55
CA CYS A 185 10.73 24.14 -30.48
C CYS A 185 10.78 22.67 -30.95
N ARG A 186 9.61 22.01 -30.98
CA ARG A 186 9.46 20.74 -31.69
C ARG A 186 9.15 21.07 -33.14
N ASN A 187 10.05 20.69 -34.05
CA ASN A 187 9.79 20.82 -35.49
C ASN A 187 8.63 19.89 -35.85
N TYR A 188 7.72 20.40 -36.64
CA TYR A 188 6.65 19.61 -37.27
C TYR A 188 7.19 19.00 -38.56
#